data_28315c61b83f73fb2b30ad9a3ead7750
#
_entry.id   28315c61b83f73fb2b30ad9a3ead7750
#
_cell.length_a   1.000
_cell.length_b   1.000
_cell.length_c   1.000
_cell.angle_alpha   90.00
_cell.angle_beta   90.00
_cell.angle_gamma   90.00
#
_symmetry.space_group_name_H-M   'P 1'
#
loop_
_entity.id
_entity.type
_entity.pdbx_description
1 polymer ?
#
loop_
_entity_poly.entity_id
_entity_poly.type
_entity_poly.pdbx_seq_one_letter_code
_entity_poly.pdbx_strand_id
1 'polypeptide(L)'
;MNRQKKTMLTATLLLVSLLILSGCQTSQPNLSQTPTPYIEREDDEEGDPFIGIPNPASFYCQEMGYELELRTVAGGTQGICIFPDGKECEEWDFLSGSCGIEWSFCQRQGYSIKAGDNIGTCVFPNGSSCSEYDFFIRKCEAPK
;
A
#
# COMPACT_ATOMS: atom_id res chain seq x y z
N MET A 1 52.65 36.30 14.67
CA MET A 1 51.26 36.18 15.22
C MET A 1 50.48 35.06 14.55
N ASN A 2 51.11 33.96 14.10
CA ASN A 2 50.44 32.91 13.34
C ASN A 2 50.66 31.47 13.81
N ARG A 3 51.52 31.24 14.82
CA ARG A 3 51.78 29.89 15.35
C ARG A 3 50.78 29.48 16.44
N GLN A 4 50.33 30.42 17.26
CA GLN A 4 49.39 30.10 18.34
C GLN A 4 47.96 29.82 17.84
N LYS A 5 47.55 30.41 16.72
CA LYS A 5 46.21 30.15 16.16
C LYS A 5 46.08 28.74 15.52
N LYS A 6 47.21 28.18 15.00
CA LYS A 6 47.20 26.83 14.42
C LYS A 6 47.14 25.71 15.47
N THR A 7 47.78 25.93 16.64
CA THR A 7 47.75 24.94 17.73
C THR A 7 46.40 24.89 18.45
N MET A 8 45.70 26.02 18.57
CA MET A 8 44.35 26.01 19.14
C MET A 8 43.31 25.38 18.19
N LEU A 9 43.47 25.54 16.89
CA LEU A 9 42.50 24.97 15.90
C LEU A 9 42.64 23.47 15.81
N THR A 10 43.85 22.91 15.96
CA THR A 10 44.07 21.46 15.94
C THR A 10 43.60 20.78 17.22
N ALA A 11 43.71 21.45 18.38
CA ALA A 11 43.25 20.94 19.67
C ALA A 11 41.69 20.85 19.73
N THR A 12 41.01 21.85 19.16
CA THR A 12 39.56 21.87 19.09
C THR A 12 38.99 20.81 18.11
N LEU A 13 39.66 20.54 16.99
CA LEU A 13 39.27 19.52 16.05
C LEU A 13 39.43 18.10 16.63
N LEU A 14 40.44 17.84 17.45
CA LEU A 14 40.64 16.55 18.11
C LEU A 14 39.61 16.28 19.23
N LEU A 15 39.17 17.33 19.93
CA LEU A 15 38.11 17.18 20.96
C LEU A 15 36.72 16.93 20.38
N VAL A 16 36.40 17.49 19.22
CA VAL A 16 35.12 17.24 18.53
C VAL A 16 35.06 15.82 17.94
N SER A 17 36.22 15.25 17.54
CA SER A 17 36.29 13.90 16.99
C SER A 17 36.04 12.78 18.01
N LEU A 18 36.22 13.04 19.32
CA LEU A 18 36.05 12.03 20.37
C LEU A 18 34.62 11.93 20.89
N LEU A 19 33.73 12.87 20.54
CA LEU A 19 32.34 12.90 21.03
C LEU A 19 31.33 12.20 20.10
N ILE A 20 31.77 11.69 18.93
CA ILE A 20 30.88 11.08 17.94
C ILE A 20 30.82 9.55 18.07
N LEU A 21 31.55 8.94 19.00
CA LEU A 21 31.63 7.48 19.18
C LEU A 21 30.75 6.94 20.31
N SER A 22 29.85 7.75 20.87
CA SER A 22 28.92 7.28 21.91
C SER A 22 27.49 7.22 21.38
N GLY A 23 27.05 6.02 20.98
CA GLY A 23 25.66 5.67 21.07
C GLY A 23 24.86 5.55 19.78
N CYS A 24 25.23 4.64 18.89
CA CYS A 24 24.20 3.91 18.14
C CYS A 24 24.00 2.54 18.80
N GLN A 25 23.20 2.51 19.85
CA GLN A 25 22.54 1.27 20.24
C GLN A 25 21.37 1.08 19.27
N THR A 26 21.60 0.26 18.25
CA THR A 26 20.55 -0.33 17.46
C THR A 26 19.72 -1.24 18.38
N SER A 27 18.59 -0.74 18.83
CA SER A 27 17.53 -1.58 19.41
C SER A 27 17.07 -2.51 18.30
N GLN A 28 17.56 -3.73 18.31
CA GLN A 28 16.99 -4.82 17.52
C GLN A 28 15.55 -5.03 17.99
N PRO A 29 14.54 -5.02 17.10
CA PRO A 29 13.23 -5.46 17.48
C PRO A 29 13.33 -6.95 17.83
N ASN A 30 12.94 -7.28 19.07
CA ASN A 30 12.83 -8.62 19.59
C ASN A 30 11.81 -9.41 18.74
N LEU A 31 12.32 -10.23 17.84
CA LEU A 31 11.56 -11.21 17.05
C LEU A 31 11.22 -12.43 17.91
N SER A 32 10.53 -12.20 19.03
CA SER A 32 9.95 -13.26 19.83
C SER A 32 8.45 -13.02 19.97
N GLN A 33 7.77 -12.93 18.79
CA GLN A 33 6.34 -13.16 18.75
C GLN A 33 6.15 -14.58 18.21
N THR A 34 5.93 -15.50 19.14
CA THR A 34 5.32 -16.79 18.90
C THR A 34 4.07 -16.56 18.04
N PRO A 35 3.92 -17.26 16.90
CA PRO A 35 2.69 -17.18 16.15
C PRO A 35 1.56 -17.62 17.07
N THR A 36 0.58 -16.76 17.28
CA THR A 36 -0.68 -17.12 17.91
C THR A 36 -1.22 -18.34 17.18
N PRO A 37 -1.63 -19.39 17.91
CA PRO A 37 -2.19 -20.56 17.27
C PRO A 37 -3.42 -20.13 16.46
N TYR A 38 -3.37 -20.42 15.18
CA TYR A 38 -4.50 -20.35 14.28
C TYR A 38 -5.62 -21.21 14.89
N ILE A 39 -6.70 -20.59 15.30
CA ILE A 39 -7.89 -21.33 15.75
C ILE A 39 -8.52 -21.91 14.50
N GLU A 40 -8.23 -23.20 14.24
CA GLU A 40 -9.02 -23.99 13.30
C GLU A 40 -10.44 -24.01 13.85
N ARG A 41 -11.34 -23.25 13.22
CA ARG A 41 -12.77 -23.49 13.33
C ARG A 41 -13.08 -24.65 12.43
N GLU A 42 -13.21 -25.80 13.07
CA GLU A 42 -13.92 -26.93 12.49
C GLU A 42 -15.40 -26.54 12.39
N ASP A 43 -16.01 -26.95 11.28
CA ASP A 43 -17.44 -26.93 10.99
C ASP A 43 -17.97 -25.64 10.36
N ASP A 44 -17.91 -25.59 9.01
CA ASP A 44 -19.10 -25.24 8.22
C ASP A 44 -18.90 -25.73 6.79
N GLU A 45 -19.68 -26.69 6.41
CA GLU A 45 -19.78 -27.33 5.11
C GLU A 45 -20.25 -26.35 4.02
N GLU A 46 -19.75 -26.58 2.83
CA GLU A 46 -19.88 -25.88 1.55
C GLU A 46 -18.87 -24.74 1.38
N GLY A 47 -17.63 -25.19 1.11
CA GLY A 47 -16.51 -24.28 0.85
C GLY A 47 -16.70 -23.45 -0.41
N ASP A 48 -16.93 -22.19 -0.21
CA ASP A 48 -16.56 -21.18 -1.17
C ASP A 48 -15.05 -21.33 -1.47
N PRO A 49 -14.61 -21.58 -2.72
CA PRO A 49 -13.21 -21.75 -3.08
C PRO A 49 -12.35 -20.48 -2.84
N PHE A 50 -12.92 -19.45 -2.25
CA PHE A 50 -12.26 -18.21 -1.86
C PHE A 50 -11.83 -18.13 -0.38
N ILE A 51 -11.87 -19.24 0.38
CA ILE A 51 -11.34 -19.24 1.76
C ILE A 51 -9.83 -18.99 1.71
N GLY A 52 -9.43 -17.76 1.99
CA GLY A 52 -8.04 -17.34 2.13
C GLY A 52 -7.55 -16.24 1.19
N ILE A 53 -8.34 -15.79 0.23
CA ILE A 53 -8.02 -14.60 -0.57
C ILE A 53 -8.76 -13.42 0.08
N PRO A 54 -8.03 -12.39 0.57
CA PRO A 54 -8.68 -11.16 1.02
C PRO A 54 -9.62 -10.65 -0.08
N ASN A 55 -10.76 -10.06 0.30
CA ASN A 55 -11.64 -9.38 -0.66
C ASN A 55 -10.79 -8.49 -1.58
N PRO A 56 -10.71 -8.76 -2.90
CA PRO A 56 -9.78 -8.07 -3.78
C PRO A 56 -10.05 -6.57 -3.87
N ALA A 57 -11.29 -6.12 -3.66
CA ALA A 57 -11.63 -4.72 -3.68
C ALA A 57 -11.14 -4.02 -2.41
N SER A 58 -11.35 -4.62 -1.23
CA SER A 58 -10.78 -4.13 0.04
C SER A 58 -9.26 -4.09 -0.01
N PHE A 59 -8.64 -5.17 -0.49
CA PHE A 59 -7.19 -5.25 -0.65
C PHE A 59 -6.66 -4.16 -1.60
N TYR A 60 -7.30 -3.98 -2.75
CA TYR A 60 -6.92 -2.94 -3.71
C TYR A 60 -6.99 -1.53 -3.10
N CYS A 61 -8.07 -1.20 -2.39
CA CYS A 61 -8.25 0.08 -1.70
C CYS A 61 -7.08 0.37 -0.73
N GLN A 62 -6.78 -0.58 0.15
CA GLN A 62 -5.74 -0.43 1.17
C GLN A 62 -4.32 -0.40 0.59
N GLU A 63 -4.01 -1.26 -0.36
CA GLU A 63 -2.68 -1.31 -0.99
C GLU A 63 -2.41 -0.10 -1.91
N MET A 64 -3.47 0.55 -2.40
CA MET A 64 -3.36 1.85 -3.07
C MET A 64 -3.05 2.99 -2.09
N GLY A 65 -3.07 2.73 -0.78
CA GLY A 65 -2.78 3.67 0.29
C GLY A 65 -3.97 4.51 0.72
N TYR A 66 -5.20 4.05 0.44
CA TYR A 66 -6.42 4.71 0.85
C TYR A 66 -6.98 4.10 2.13
N GLU A 67 -7.75 4.88 2.87
CA GLU A 67 -8.45 4.41 4.05
C GLU A 67 -9.64 3.56 3.65
N LEU A 68 -9.81 2.39 4.29
CA LEU A 68 -10.95 1.51 4.12
C LEU A 68 -11.80 1.53 5.38
N GLU A 69 -13.03 2.03 5.27
CA GLU A 69 -14.03 2.01 6.34
C GLU A 69 -15.07 0.92 6.06
N LEU A 70 -15.34 0.08 7.05
CA LEU A 70 -16.40 -0.91 6.96
C LEU A 70 -17.70 -0.36 7.56
N ARG A 71 -18.75 -0.24 6.74
CA ARG A 71 -20.05 0.28 7.13
C ARG A 71 -21.12 -0.81 7.11
N THR A 72 -21.91 -0.88 8.19
CA THR A 72 -23.10 -1.76 8.22
C THR A 72 -24.21 -1.15 7.42
N VAL A 73 -24.70 -1.89 6.44
CA VAL A 73 -25.81 -1.50 5.57
C VAL A 73 -26.92 -2.55 5.60
N ALA A 74 -28.08 -2.25 5.04
CA ALA A 74 -29.15 -3.23 4.90
C ALA A 74 -28.67 -4.37 3.98
N GLY A 75 -28.43 -5.55 4.56
CA GLY A 75 -27.94 -6.71 3.81
C GLY A 75 -26.51 -7.14 4.09
N GLY A 76 -25.77 -6.42 4.97
CA GLY A 76 -24.43 -6.85 5.35
C GLY A 76 -23.46 -5.73 5.68
N THR A 77 -22.19 -5.97 5.41
CA THR A 77 -21.10 -5.01 5.58
C THR A 77 -20.59 -4.59 4.20
N GLN A 78 -20.35 -3.30 4.02
CA GLN A 78 -19.84 -2.68 2.81
C GLN A 78 -18.52 -1.98 3.12
N GLY A 79 -17.51 -2.17 2.28
CA GLY A 79 -16.26 -1.43 2.35
C GLY A 79 -16.36 -0.11 1.59
N ILE A 80 -15.91 0.96 2.21
CA ILE A 80 -15.87 2.30 1.62
C ILE A 80 -14.42 2.77 1.56
N CYS A 81 -13.92 3.05 0.37
CA CYS A 81 -12.63 3.68 0.15
C CYS A 81 -12.74 5.20 0.32
N ILE A 82 -11.89 5.77 1.15
CA ILE A 82 -11.84 7.21 1.40
C ILE A 82 -10.54 7.75 0.80
N PHE A 83 -10.69 8.70 -0.14
CA PHE A 83 -9.55 9.27 -0.86
C PHE A 83 -8.98 10.51 -0.14
N PRO A 84 -7.74 10.95 -0.48
CA PRO A 84 -7.10 12.10 0.15
C PRO A 84 -7.86 13.43 0.03
N ASP A 85 -8.76 13.56 -0.94
CA ASP A 85 -9.63 14.74 -1.12
C ASP A 85 -10.95 14.65 -0.33
N GLY A 86 -11.12 13.57 0.45
CA GLY A 86 -12.31 13.30 1.26
C GLY A 86 -13.50 12.72 0.49
N LYS A 87 -13.35 12.45 -0.81
CA LYS A 87 -14.36 11.69 -1.55
C LYS A 87 -14.35 10.23 -1.14
N GLU A 88 -15.49 9.58 -1.31
CA GLU A 88 -15.72 8.20 -0.92
C GLU A 88 -16.26 7.40 -2.11
N CYS A 89 -15.86 6.12 -2.17
CA CYS A 89 -16.38 5.14 -3.12
C CYS A 89 -16.64 3.82 -2.40
N GLU A 90 -17.66 3.12 -2.80
CA GLU A 90 -17.79 1.70 -2.46
C GLU A 90 -16.59 0.95 -3.07
N GLU A 91 -16.05 -0.03 -2.35
CA GLU A 91 -14.78 -0.68 -2.72
C GLU A 91 -14.84 -1.38 -4.09
N TRP A 92 -15.97 -2.00 -4.43
CA TRP A 92 -16.15 -2.65 -5.72
C TRP A 92 -16.40 -1.66 -6.85
N ASP A 93 -17.12 -0.54 -6.59
CA ASP A 93 -17.27 0.53 -7.56
C ASP A 93 -15.92 1.18 -7.87
N PHE A 94 -15.03 1.27 -6.87
CA PHE A 94 -13.67 1.74 -7.07
C PHE A 94 -12.85 0.78 -7.94
N LEU A 95 -12.83 -0.51 -7.61
CA LEU A 95 -12.11 -1.53 -8.38
C LEU A 95 -12.66 -1.71 -9.80
N SER A 96 -13.98 -1.53 -9.96
CA SER A 96 -14.64 -1.60 -11.28
C SER A 96 -14.34 -0.40 -12.19
N GLY A 97 -13.80 0.69 -11.63
CA GLY A 97 -13.58 1.95 -12.34
C GLY A 97 -14.86 2.76 -12.56
N SER A 98 -15.92 2.49 -11.79
CA SER A 98 -17.18 3.23 -11.83
C SER A 98 -17.16 4.48 -10.95
N CYS A 99 -16.25 4.51 -9.97
CA CYS A 99 -16.07 5.58 -8.99
C CYS A 99 -14.58 5.81 -8.71
N GLY A 100 -14.17 7.03 -8.35
CA GLY A 100 -12.79 7.34 -7.96
C GLY A 100 -11.76 7.12 -9.05
N ILE A 101 -12.13 7.30 -10.32
CA ILE A 101 -11.28 7.01 -11.48
C ILE A 101 -9.91 7.66 -11.38
N GLU A 102 -9.86 8.91 -10.94
CA GLU A 102 -8.62 9.69 -10.78
C GLU A 102 -7.64 9.09 -9.78
N TRP A 103 -8.12 8.24 -8.88
CA TRP A 103 -7.36 7.56 -7.85
C TRP A 103 -6.99 6.12 -8.21
N SER A 104 -7.48 5.60 -9.34
CA SER A 104 -7.21 4.23 -9.80
C SER A 104 -5.73 4.03 -10.15
N PHE A 105 -5.25 2.78 -10.07
CA PHE A 105 -3.87 2.45 -10.43
C PHE A 105 -3.58 2.80 -11.89
N CYS A 106 -4.50 2.46 -12.78
CA CYS A 106 -4.45 2.76 -14.20
C CYS A 106 -4.18 4.25 -14.48
N GLN A 107 -5.01 5.13 -13.90
CA GLN A 107 -4.88 6.58 -14.04
C GLN A 107 -3.58 7.11 -13.44
N ARG A 108 -3.18 6.60 -12.29
CA ARG A 108 -1.92 6.99 -11.65
C ARG A 108 -0.68 6.57 -12.45
N GLN A 109 -0.80 5.54 -13.29
CA GLN A 109 0.23 5.14 -14.25
C GLN A 109 0.13 5.88 -15.58
N GLY A 110 -0.82 6.79 -15.74
CA GLY A 110 -1.01 7.62 -16.95
C GLY A 110 -1.82 6.93 -18.07
N TYR A 111 -2.55 5.87 -17.72
CA TYR A 111 -3.41 5.15 -18.67
C TYR A 111 -4.88 5.43 -18.40
N SER A 112 -5.76 5.14 -19.37
CA SER A 112 -7.19 5.28 -19.19
C SER A 112 -7.80 3.98 -18.64
N ILE A 113 -8.81 4.12 -17.78
CA ILE A 113 -9.60 2.99 -17.29
C ILE A 113 -10.98 3.01 -17.97
N LYS A 114 -11.46 1.84 -18.34
CA LYS A 114 -12.82 1.59 -18.79
C LYS A 114 -13.53 0.82 -17.70
N ALA A 115 -14.68 1.32 -17.26
CA ALA A 115 -15.49 0.64 -16.24
C ALA A 115 -15.93 -0.75 -16.72
N GLY A 116 -15.90 -1.70 -15.79
CA GLY A 116 -16.39 -3.08 -15.95
C GLY A 116 -17.43 -3.42 -14.91
N ASP A 117 -18.04 -4.59 -15.00
CA ASP A 117 -19.09 -5.02 -14.05
C ASP A 117 -18.54 -5.23 -12.63
N ASN A 118 -17.36 -5.85 -12.49
CA ASN A 118 -16.71 -6.08 -11.20
C ASN A 118 -15.30 -5.50 -11.14
N ILE A 119 -14.56 -5.53 -12.24
CA ILE A 119 -13.18 -5.06 -12.33
C ILE A 119 -13.04 -4.21 -13.58
N GLY A 120 -12.45 -3.02 -13.43
CA GLY A 120 -12.16 -2.11 -14.53
C GLY A 120 -11.09 -2.66 -15.48
N THR A 121 -10.98 -2.07 -16.63
CA THR A 121 -9.99 -2.43 -17.66
C THR A 121 -9.11 -1.26 -17.98
N CYS A 122 -7.80 -1.40 -17.76
CA CYS A 122 -6.78 -0.47 -18.22
C CYS A 122 -6.63 -0.56 -19.74
N VAL A 123 -6.64 0.57 -20.41
CA VAL A 123 -6.44 0.66 -21.87
C VAL A 123 -5.14 1.40 -22.13
N PHE A 124 -4.23 0.74 -22.84
CA PHE A 124 -2.91 1.27 -23.18
C PHE A 124 -2.91 1.99 -24.53
N PRO A 125 -1.92 2.90 -24.79
CA PRO A 125 -1.88 3.70 -26.01
C PRO A 125 -1.82 2.90 -27.31
N ASN A 126 -1.29 1.68 -27.28
CA ASN A 126 -1.23 0.78 -28.44
C ASN A 126 -2.52 0.02 -28.70
N GLY A 127 -3.58 0.26 -27.90
CA GLY A 127 -4.87 -0.42 -27.98
C GLY A 127 -4.96 -1.76 -27.26
N SER A 128 -3.87 -2.25 -26.67
CA SER A 128 -3.95 -3.40 -25.77
C SER A 128 -4.59 -3.01 -24.44
N SER A 129 -5.05 -3.99 -23.67
CA SER A 129 -5.72 -3.75 -22.40
C SER A 129 -5.44 -4.87 -21.41
N CYS A 130 -5.69 -4.57 -20.14
CA CYS A 130 -5.49 -5.47 -19.01
C CYS A 130 -6.52 -5.14 -17.94
N SER A 131 -6.94 -6.11 -17.12
CA SER A 131 -7.79 -5.79 -15.98
C SER A 131 -7.04 -4.86 -15.01
N GLU A 132 -7.75 -3.95 -14.38
CA GLU A 132 -7.17 -3.04 -13.36
C GLU A 132 -6.43 -3.82 -12.28
N TYR A 133 -7.04 -4.88 -11.76
CA TYR A 133 -6.45 -5.70 -10.71
C TYR A 133 -5.20 -6.46 -11.16
N ASP A 134 -5.23 -7.09 -12.36
CA ASP A 134 -4.06 -7.82 -12.87
C ASP A 134 -2.90 -6.88 -13.18
N PHE A 135 -3.17 -5.66 -13.65
CA PHE A 135 -2.16 -4.64 -13.85
C PHE A 135 -1.57 -4.18 -12.50
N PHE A 136 -2.39 -3.97 -11.51
CA PHE A 136 -1.98 -3.60 -10.16
C PHE A 136 -1.08 -4.66 -9.51
N ILE A 137 -1.45 -5.94 -9.56
CA ILE A 137 -0.65 -7.05 -9.00
C ILE A 137 0.44 -7.57 -9.95
N ARG A 138 0.69 -6.85 -11.06
CA ARG A 138 1.76 -7.13 -12.04
C ARG A 138 1.65 -8.49 -12.75
N LYS A 139 0.45 -9.02 -12.90
CA LYS A 139 0.18 -10.18 -13.76
C LYS A 139 0.18 -9.83 -15.24
N CYS A 140 -0.03 -8.56 -15.58
CA CYS A 140 0.21 -8.02 -16.91
C CYS A 140 1.01 -6.72 -16.80
N GLU A 141 1.67 -6.35 -17.88
CA GLU A 141 2.50 -5.17 -17.98
C GLU A 141 2.01 -4.25 -19.10
N ALA A 142 2.24 -2.94 -18.93
CA ALA A 142 2.04 -2.00 -20.01
C ALA A 142 3.05 -2.28 -21.14
N PRO A 143 2.65 -2.12 -22.40
CA PRO A 143 3.57 -2.27 -23.53
C PRO A 143 4.70 -1.23 -23.44
N LYS A 144 5.91 -1.67 -23.81
CA LYS A 144 7.11 -0.80 -23.89
C LYS A 144 7.06 0.09 -25.10
#